data_1511423a97066be3126341f8962cbbde
#
_entry.id   1511423a97066be3126341f8962cbbde
#
_cell.length_a   1.000
_cell.length_b   1.000
_cell.length_c   1.000
_cell.angle_alpha   90.00
_cell.angle_beta   90.00
_cell.angle_gamma   90.00
#
_symmetry.space_group_name_H-M   'P 1'
#
loop_
_entity.id
_entity.type
_entity.pdbx_description
1 polymer ?
#
loop_
_entity_poly.entity_id
_entity_poly.type
_entity_poly.pdbx_seq_one_letter_code
_entity_poly.pdbx_strand_id
1 'polypeptide(L)'
;MFHIALYEPRIAPNTGNIIRLTANNGCHLHLIEPLGFALEDKQLRRAGLDYHDLTNVTLHANYPAFLKAINGKRILACNTRGGHFYDQIKYKIDDVLLFGSETTGLAETIHLGLDPGHCIRI
;
A
#
# COMPACT_ATOMS: atom_id res chain seq x y z
N MET A 1 2.77 -14.98 -0.72
CA MET A 1 3.43 -13.67 -0.48
C MET A 1 2.36 -12.62 -0.29
N PHE A 2 2.44 -11.86 0.78
CA PHE A 2 1.53 -10.73 0.97
C PHE A 2 1.95 -9.53 0.13
N HIS A 3 0.96 -8.74 -0.26
CA HIS A 3 1.16 -7.48 -0.96
C HIS A 3 0.69 -6.33 -0.07
N ILE A 4 1.49 -5.29 -0.01
CA ILE A 4 1.12 -4.04 0.66
C ILE A 4 1.00 -2.98 -0.43
N ALA A 5 -0.08 -2.20 -0.41
CA ALA A 5 -0.29 -1.12 -1.37
C ALA A 5 -0.52 0.19 -0.63
N LEU A 6 0.17 1.23 -1.07
CA LEU A 6 0.02 2.58 -0.54
C LEU A 6 -0.62 3.46 -1.60
N TYR A 7 -1.78 4.00 -1.29
CA TYR A 7 -2.53 4.88 -2.20
C TYR A 7 -2.06 6.31 -2.03
N GLU A 8 -1.42 6.85 -3.04
CA GLU A 8 -0.94 8.24 -3.10
C GLU A 8 -0.21 8.67 -1.82
N PRO A 9 0.86 7.94 -1.41
CA PRO A 9 1.58 8.30 -0.19
C PRO A 9 2.24 9.67 -0.34
N ARG A 10 2.26 10.44 0.74
CA ARG A 10 2.70 11.83 0.72
C ARG A 10 3.96 12.10 1.53
N ILE A 11 4.28 11.24 2.48
CA ILE A 11 5.36 11.48 3.43
C ILE A 11 6.51 10.51 3.14
N ALA A 12 7.61 11.03 2.56
CA ALA A 12 8.72 10.22 2.11
C ALA A 12 9.36 9.35 3.21
N PRO A 13 9.66 9.86 4.41
CA PRO A 13 10.24 9.02 5.46
C PRO A 13 9.34 7.85 5.85
N ASN A 14 8.03 8.05 5.91
CA ASN A 14 7.08 6.96 6.22
C ASN A 14 7.12 5.87 5.15
N THR A 15 7.10 6.29 3.89
CA THR A 15 7.19 5.35 2.76
C THR A 15 8.54 4.62 2.78
N GLY A 16 9.63 5.32 3.06
CA GLY A 16 10.95 4.70 3.16
C GLY A 16 11.01 3.61 4.23
N ASN A 17 10.41 3.86 5.39
CA ASN A 17 10.35 2.86 6.45
C ASN A 17 9.54 1.63 6.04
N ILE A 18 8.44 1.83 5.31
CA ILE A 18 7.61 0.73 4.83
C ILE A 18 8.34 -0.07 3.75
N ILE A 19 9.08 0.60 2.85
CA ILE A 19 9.90 -0.07 1.84
C ILE A 19 10.89 -1.03 2.51
N ARG A 20 11.58 -0.56 3.54
CA ARG A 20 12.54 -1.38 4.27
C ARG A 20 11.87 -2.54 4.98
N LEU A 21 10.75 -2.28 5.65
CA LEU A 21 10.01 -3.29 6.37
C LEU A 21 9.53 -4.40 5.43
N THR A 22 8.96 -4.05 4.29
CA THR A 22 8.47 -5.03 3.32
C THR A 22 9.60 -5.82 2.69
N ALA A 23 10.74 -5.19 2.42
CA ALA A 23 11.92 -5.88 1.91
C ALA A 23 12.41 -6.93 2.90
N ASN A 24 12.46 -6.59 4.18
CA ASN A 24 12.91 -7.51 5.23
C ASN A 24 11.94 -8.67 5.46
N ASN A 25 10.66 -8.45 5.26
CA ASN A 25 9.62 -9.45 5.51
C ASN A 25 9.24 -10.26 4.25
N GLY A 26 9.85 -9.97 3.12
CA GLY A 26 9.55 -10.67 1.87
C GLY A 26 8.20 -10.32 1.27
N CYS A 27 7.59 -9.18 1.67
CA CYS A 27 6.35 -8.70 1.10
C CYS A 27 6.61 -7.88 -0.16
N HIS A 28 5.65 -7.87 -1.08
CA HIS A 28 5.72 -7.01 -2.26
C HIS A 28 5.01 -5.70 -1.97
N LEU A 29 5.66 -4.57 -2.28
CA LEU A 29 5.09 -3.24 -2.05
C LEU A 29 4.67 -2.60 -3.36
N HIS A 30 3.45 -2.07 -3.39
CA HIS A 30 2.91 -1.31 -4.50
C HIS A 30 2.73 0.14 -4.09
N LEU A 31 3.23 1.07 -4.91
CA LEU A 31 3.02 2.50 -4.70
C LEU A 31 2.14 3.02 -5.82
N ILE A 32 1.02 3.62 -5.48
CA ILE A 32 0.05 4.14 -6.45
C ILE A 32 0.24 5.65 -6.56
N GLU A 33 0.65 6.11 -7.76
CA GLU A 33 0.84 7.52 -8.04
C GLU A 33 -0.49 8.27 -8.13
N PRO A 34 -0.51 9.58 -7.89
CA PRO A 34 0.65 10.45 -7.67
C PRO A 34 1.23 10.33 -6.27
N LEU A 35 2.55 10.41 -6.17
CA LEU A 35 3.26 10.45 -4.89
C LEU A 35 3.47 11.91 -4.48
N GLY A 36 3.46 12.16 -3.19
CA GLY A 36 3.77 13.49 -2.65
C GLY A 36 5.27 13.82 -2.64
N PHE A 37 6.10 12.96 -3.25
CA PHE A 37 7.56 13.09 -3.28
C PHE A 37 8.11 12.32 -4.48
N ALA A 38 9.39 12.54 -4.83
CA ALA A 38 10.08 11.75 -5.84
C ALA A 38 10.77 10.54 -5.20
N LEU A 39 10.80 9.39 -5.90
CA LEU A 39 11.50 8.20 -5.38
C LEU A 39 13.01 8.43 -5.26
N GLU A 40 13.58 9.35 -6.02
CA GLU A 40 14.98 9.75 -5.93
C GLU A 40 15.23 10.81 -4.85
N ASP A 41 14.19 11.16 -4.09
CA ASP A 41 14.28 12.19 -3.06
C ASP A 41 15.36 11.84 -2.04
N LYS A 42 16.10 12.87 -1.63
CA LYS A 42 17.15 12.73 -0.61
C LYS A 42 16.61 12.17 0.72
N GLN A 43 15.34 12.45 1.03
CA GLN A 43 14.72 11.93 2.25
C GLN A 43 14.59 10.41 2.24
N LEU A 44 14.32 9.81 1.07
CA LEU A 44 14.32 8.36 0.93
C LEU A 44 15.74 7.80 1.09
N ARG A 45 16.73 8.47 0.53
CA ARG A 45 18.13 8.06 0.68
C ARG A 45 18.58 8.14 2.13
N ARG A 46 18.12 9.15 2.86
CA ARG A 46 18.42 9.29 4.29
C ARG A 46 17.82 8.19 5.15
N ALA A 47 16.77 7.52 4.67
CA ALA A 47 16.22 6.36 5.33
C ALA A 47 17.12 5.11 5.20
N GLY A 48 18.25 5.22 4.49
CA GLY A 48 19.21 4.14 4.34
C GLY A 48 18.78 3.09 3.34
N LEU A 49 17.91 3.45 2.39
CA LEU A 49 17.46 2.53 1.36
C LEU A 49 18.55 2.33 0.30
N ASP A 50 18.74 1.10 -0.11
CA ASP A 50 19.64 0.76 -1.19
C ASP A 50 18.87 0.14 -2.36
N TYR A 51 19.59 -0.22 -3.43
CA TYR A 51 18.98 -0.83 -4.60
C TYR A 51 18.23 -2.13 -4.27
N HIS A 52 18.77 -2.90 -3.35
CA HIS A 52 18.16 -4.18 -2.94
C HIS A 52 16.78 -3.97 -2.30
N ASP A 53 16.64 -2.93 -1.47
CA ASP A 53 15.35 -2.62 -0.82
C ASP A 53 14.27 -2.28 -1.83
N LEU A 54 14.66 -1.67 -2.97
CA LEU A 54 13.72 -1.23 -3.99
C LEU A 54 13.30 -2.33 -4.97
N THR A 55 13.92 -3.51 -4.94
CA THR A 55 13.60 -4.59 -5.89
C THR A 55 12.18 -5.14 -5.72
N ASN A 56 11.60 -5.00 -4.53
CA ASN A 56 10.25 -5.49 -4.24
C ASN A 56 9.18 -4.39 -4.34
N VAL A 57 9.53 -3.23 -4.93
CA VAL A 57 8.61 -2.10 -5.06
C VAL A 57 8.16 -1.98 -6.51
N THR A 58 6.85 -1.90 -6.73
CA THR A 58 6.27 -1.62 -8.04
C THR A 58 5.49 -0.31 -7.98
N LEU A 59 5.76 0.58 -8.95
CA LEU A 59 5.05 1.82 -9.13
C LEU A 59 3.89 1.61 -10.09
N HIS A 60 2.72 2.16 -9.75
CA HIS A 60 1.54 2.16 -10.62
C HIS A 60 1.15 3.59 -10.92
N ALA A 61 0.85 3.89 -12.18
CA ALA A 61 0.54 5.25 -12.62
C ALA A 61 -0.74 5.80 -11.99
N ASN A 62 -1.66 4.92 -11.63
CA ASN A 62 -2.93 5.28 -10.99
C ASN A 62 -3.57 4.02 -10.41
N TYR A 63 -4.70 4.19 -9.73
CA TYR A 63 -5.41 3.07 -9.12
C TYR A 63 -5.92 2.04 -10.14
N PRO A 64 -6.51 2.44 -11.28
CA PRO A 64 -6.91 1.45 -12.29
C PRO A 64 -5.75 0.59 -12.81
N ALA A 65 -4.57 1.17 -13.01
CA ALA A 65 -3.39 0.42 -13.42
C ALA A 65 -2.97 -0.59 -12.35
N PHE A 66 -3.05 -0.20 -11.08
CA PHE A 66 -2.80 -1.09 -9.95
C PHE A 66 -3.77 -2.26 -9.93
N LEU A 67 -5.06 -2.01 -10.13
CA LEU A 67 -6.07 -3.08 -10.17
C LEU A 67 -5.78 -4.11 -11.26
N LYS A 68 -5.34 -3.65 -12.43
CA LYS A 68 -4.94 -4.54 -13.52
C LYS A 68 -3.74 -5.40 -13.14
N ALA A 69 -2.76 -4.79 -12.50
CA ALA A 69 -1.51 -5.46 -12.15
C ALA A 69 -1.71 -6.57 -11.12
N ILE A 70 -2.60 -6.38 -10.15
CA ILE A 70 -2.86 -7.39 -9.12
C ILE A 70 -3.76 -8.52 -9.60
N ASN A 71 -4.40 -8.37 -10.76
CA ASN A 71 -5.10 -9.43 -11.49
C ASN A 71 -6.11 -10.20 -10.63
N GLY A 72 -7.03 -9.47 -9.99
CA GLY A 72 -8.12 -10.09 -9.23
C GLY A 72 -7.77 -10.56 -7.83
N LYS A 73 -6.58 -10.27 -7.33
CA LYS A 73 -6.24 -10.56 -5.94
C LYS A 73 -7.18 -9.80 -4.99
N ARG A 74 -7.46 -10.38 -3.83
CA ARG A 74 -8.35 -9.77 -2.86
C ARG A 74 -7.69 -8.54 -2.25
N ILE A 75 -8.42 -7.42 -2.25
CA ILE A 75 -7.96 -6.17 -1.64
C ILE A 75 -8.65 -5.98 -0.30
N LEU A 76 -7.87 -5.76 0.73
CA LEU A 76 -8.36 -5.44 2.06
C LEU A 76 -7.96 -4.00 2.37
N ALA A 77 -8.94 -3.10 2.38
CA ALA A 77 -8.69 -1.68 2.67
C ALA A 77 -8.53 -1.47 4.17
N CYS A 78 -7.41 -0.89 4.55
CA CYS A 78 -7.08 -0.63 5.95
C CYS A 78 -7.32 0.86 6.26
N ASN A 79 -8.25 1.14 7.16
CA ASN A 79 -8.56 2.51 7.56
C ASN A 79 -9.20 2.53 8.94
N THR A 80 -9.57 3.73 9.41
CA THR A 80 -10.20 3.91 10.73
C THR A 80 -11.72 3.73 10.69
N ARG A 81 -12.31 3.57 9.49
CA ARG A 81 -13.75 3.42 9.28
C ARG A 81 -14.17 2.00 8.95
N GLY A 82 -13.24 1.06 8.94
CA GLY A 82 -13.50 -0.31 8.50
C GLY A 82 -14.58 -1.01 9.30
N GLY A 83 -15.29 -1.94 8.66
CA GLY A 83 -16.36 -2.71 9.28
C GLY A 83 -15.88 -3.86 10.15
N HIS A 84 -14.65 -4.33 9.95
CA HIS A 84 -14.07 -5.44 10.71
C HIS A 84 -12.74 -5.03 11.32
N PHE A 85 -12.46 -5.52 12.53
CA PHE A 85 -11.13 -5.37 13.10
C PHE A 85 -10.14 -6.30 12.41
N TYR A 86 -8.85 -5.94 12.42
CA TYR A 86 -7.82 -6.68 11.70
C TYR A 86 -7.71 -8.14 12.15
N ASP A 87 -8.06 -8.47 13.38
CA ASP A 87 -8.00 -9.83 13.92
C ASP A 87 -9.24 -10.67 13.58
N GLN A 88 -10.27 -10.07 12.98
CA GLN A 88 -11.48 -10.76 12.57
C GLN A 88 -11.42 -11.29 11.14
N ILE A 89 -10.36 -11.00 10.41
CA ILE A 89 -10.22 -11.36 9.00
C ILE A 89 -9.38 -12.63 8.87
N LYS A 90 -9.84 -13.57 8.06
CA LYS A 90 -9.04 -14.70 7.63
C LYS A 90 -8.21 -14.29 6.42
N TYR A 91 -6.93 -14.04 6.64
CA TYR A 91 -6.01 -13.65 5.59
C TYR A 91 -5.66 -14.85 4.72
N LYS A 92 -5.47 -14.58 3.43
CA LYS A 92 -5.06 -15.58 2.45
C LYS A 92 -3.73 -15.16 1.83
N ILE A 93 -3.00 -16.14 1.31
CA ILE A 93 -1.78 -15.87 0.53
C ILE A 93 -2.17 -14.97 -0.64
N ASP A 94 -1.32 -13.99 -0.95
CA ASP A 94 -1.51 -12.99 -2.01
C ASP A 94 -2.58 -11.94 -1.73
N ASP A 95 -3.14 -11.86 -0.54
CA ASP A 95 -3.98 -10.73 -0.17
C ASP A 95 -3.20 -9.42 -0.28
N VAL A 96 -3.91 -8.37 -0.72
CA VAL A 96 -3.35 -7.02 -0.84
C VAL A 96 -3.93 -6.16 0.27
N LEU A 97 -3.06 -5.66 1.15
CA LEU A 97 -3.46 -4.72 2.19
C LEU A 97 -3.28 -3.30 1.64
N LEU A 98 -4.38 -2.58 1.46
CA LEU A 98 -4.39 -1.25 0.87
C LEU A 98 -4.53 -0.18 1.95
N PHE A 99 -3.55 0.71 2.03
CA PHE A 99 -3.53 1.84 2.96
C PHE A 99 -3.72 3.14 2.19
N GLY A 100 -4.51 4.05 2.77
CA GLY A 100 -4.71 5.36 2.19
C GLY A 100 -3.56 6.31 2.43
N SER A 101 -3.63 7.49 1.79
CA SER A 101 -2.70 8.58 2.03
C SER A 101 -2.72 8.98 3.51
N GLU A 102 -1.55 9.36 4.05
CA GLU A 102 -1.41 9.79 5.45
C GLU A 102 -2.25 11.02 5.77
N THR A 103 -2.53 11.86 4.76
CA THR A 103 -3.26 13.11 4.95
C THR A 103 -4.72 13.04 4.56
N THR A 104 -5.07 12.28 3.50
CA THR A 104 -6.43 12.26 2.94
C THR A 104 -7.10 10.89 2.98
N GLY A 105 -6.37 9.83 3.33
CA GLY A 105 -6.90 8.47 3.33
C GLY A 105 -7.18 7.96 1.92
N LEU A 106 -8.10 7.01 1.80
CA LEU A 106 -8.54 6.47 0.52
C LEU A 106 -9.63 7.35 -0.07
N ALA A 107 -9.63 7.49 -1.41
CA ALA A 107 -10.69 8.20 -2.10
C ALA A 107 -12.05 7.53 -1.88
N GLU A 108 -13.11 8.31 -1.80
CA GLU A 108 -14.47 7.80 -1.60
C GLU A 108 -14.86 6.78 -2.68
N THR A 109 -14.45 7.03 -3.92
CA THR A 109 -14.73 6.13 -5.03
C THR A 109 -14.10 4.74 -4.82
N ILE A 110 -12.97 4.66 -4.14
CA ILE A 110 -12.32 3.39 -3.80
C ILE A 110 -13.13 2.65 -2.74
N HIS A 111 -13.55 3.36 -1.68
CA HIS A 111 -14.41 2.78 -0.64
C HIS A 111 -15.71 2.20 -1.21
N LEU A 112 -16.36 2.96 -2.11
CA LEU A 112 -17.62 2.53 -2.72
C LEU A 112 -17.45 1.32 -3.64
N GLY A 113 -16.27 1.16 -4.22
CA GLY A 113 -15.98 0.04 -5.11
C GLY A 113 -15.57 -1.24 -4.41
N LEU A 114 -15.33 -1.20 -3.10
CA LEU A 114 -14.92 -2.36 -2.34
C LEU A 114 -16.10 -3.01 -1.61
N ASP A 115 -16.03 -4.32 -1.50
CA ASP A 115 -16.98 -5.08 -0.69
C ASP A 115 -16.83 -4.64 0.78
N PRO A 116 -17.94 -4.34 1.50
CA PRO A 116 -17.86 -3.98 2.91
C PRO A 116 -17.10 -4.99 3.78
N GLY A 117 -17.14 -6.27 3.42
CA GLY A 117 -16.39 -7.32 4.12
C GLY A 117 -14.88 -7.23 3.94
N HIS A 118 -14.41 -6.40 2.99
CA HIS A 118 -12.99 -6.20 2.70
C HIS A 118 -12.43 -4.91 3.31
N CYS A 119 -13.16 -4.26 4.22
CA CYS A 119 -12.66 -3.08 4.93
C CYS A 119 -12.21 -3.51 6.33
N ILE A 120 -10.97 -3.16 6.66
CA ILE A 120 -10.35 -3.52 7.94
C ILE A 120 -10.18 -2.25 8.77
N ARG A 121 -10.55 -2.35 10.03
CA ARG A 121 -10.36 -1.28 11.00
C ARG A 121 -9.07 -1.51 11.78
N ILE A 122 -8.28 -0.49 11.84
CA ILE A 122 -7.03 -0.50 12.60
C ILE A 122 -7.20 0.31 13.88
#